data_089cf63848ca2ed9e7918a3f037b2d4d
#
_entry.id   089cf63848ca2ed9e7918a3f037b2d4d
#
_cell.length_a   1.000
_cell.length_b   1.000
_cell.length_c   1.000
_cell.angle_alpha   90.00
_cell.angle_beta   90.00
_cell.angle_gamma   90.00
#
_symmetry.space_group_name_H-M   'P 1'
#
loop_
_entity.id
_entity.type
_entity.pdbx_description
1 polymer ?
#
loop_
_entity_poly.entity_id
_entity_poly.type
_entity_poly.pdbx_seq_one_letter_code
_entity_poly.pdbx_strand_id
1 'polypeptide(L)'
;HNRVRRQRQMCIRDREGILAGSSAGTLFAAALKWCKEQKEQKKVVTLICDTGNKYLSKAFNGKWLAQNDLVNFNPKGTLEDVLVSRFDMNEVIYVKPDDSLLVAFNRMNDSDVSQLPVLDKENLVGIITEDDVLNNCSNGHGFDRKISETMKKNFKNLNVDDSLDQLIDYFKTNSLAIILDDKKFVGIITKIDLLAYLKRTNING
;
A
#
# COMPACT_ATOMS: atom_id res chain seq x y z
N HIS A 1 22.66 -2.61 8.09
CA HIS A 1 23.11 -3.18 6.80
C HIS A 1 21.98 -3.48 5.82
N ASN A 2 20.85 -4.02 6.26
CA ASN A 2 19.75 -4.42 5.36
C ASN A 2 19.03 -3.21 4.72
N ARG A 3 18.86 -2.08 5.40
CA ARG A 3 18.24 -0.86 4.86
C ARG A 3 19.00 -0.31 3.65
N VAL A 4 20.31 -0.15 3.76
CA VAL A 4 21.15 0.39 2.68
C VAL A 4 21.10 -0.50 1.44
N ARG A 5 21.09 -1.81 1.59
CA ARG A 5 21.03 -2.77 0.48
C ARG A 5 19.74 -2.62 -0.32
N ARG A 6 18.59 -2.47 0.35
CA ARG A 6 17.26 -2.40 -0.30
C ARG A 6 17.00 -1.04 -0.94
N GLN A 7 17.37 0.04 -0.27
CA GLN A 7 17.27 1.36 -0.87
C GLN A 7 18.07 1.43 -2.17
N ARG A 8 19.24 0.79 -2.25
CA ARG A 8 20.05 0.71 -3.47
C ARG A 8 19.39 -0.15 -4.56
N GLN A 9 18.77 -1.25 -4.19
CA GLN A 9 18.03 -2.12 -5.11
C GLN A 9 16.84 -1.37 -5.76
N MET A 10 16.07 -0.62 -4.99
CA MET A 10 14.99 0.22 -5.52
C MET A 10 15.53 1.33 -6.43
N CYS A 11 16.62 2.01 -6.04
CA CYS A 11 17.23 3.03 -6.88
C CYS A 11 17.74 2.49 -8.23
N ILE A 12 18.27 1.26 -8.27
CA ILE A 12 18.68 0.61 -9.52
C ILE A 12 17.47 0.38 -10.41
N ARG A 13 16.37 -0.15 -9.86
CA ARG A 13 15.12 -0.34 -10.61
C ARG A 13 14.59 0.96 -11.19
N ASP A 14 14.48 2.00 -10.37
CA ASP A 14 13.78 3.23 -10.72
C ASP A 14 14.60 4.13 -11.65
N ARG A 15 15.93 4.05 -11.58
CA ARG A 15 16.83 4.88 -12.40
C ARG A 15 17.39 4.17 -13.62
N GLU A 16 17.72 2.88 -13.47
CA GLU A 16 18.42 2.12 -14.51
C GLU A 16 17.50 1.09 -15.18
N GLY A 17 16.24 0.97 -14.74
CA GLY A 17 15.30 -0.01 -15.28
C GLY A 17 15.65 -1.48 -15.00
N ILE A 18 16.58 -1.74 -14.06
CA ILE A 18 17.09 -3.07 -13.76
C ILE A 18 16.39 -3.65 -12.54
N LEU A 19 15.54 -4.64 -12.72
CA LEU A 19 14.88 -5.38 -11.66
C LEU A 19 15.81 -6.50 -11.13
N ALA A 20 16.66 -6.16 -10.16
CA ALA A 20 17.67 -7.06 -9.60
C ALA A 20 17.21 -7.73 -8.29
N GLY A 21 17.69 -8.93 -8.01
CA GLY A 21 17.44 -9.64 -6.76
C GLY A 21 18.16 -9.03 -5.55
N SER A 22 17.85 -9.51 -4.34
CA SER A 22 18.35 -8.93 -3.08
C SER A 22 19.88 -9.04 -2.92
N SER A 23 20.50 -10.10 -3.43
CA SER A 23 21.96 -10.30 -3.44
C SER A 23 22.67 -9.28 -4.33
N ALA A 24 22.09 -8.91 -5.47
CA ALA A 24 22.63 -7.87 -6.34
C ALA A 24 22.69 -6.51 -5.62
N GLY A 25 21.69 -6.16 -4.80
CA GLY A 25 21.71 -4.96 -3.96
C GLY A 25 22.87 -4.95 -2.95
N THR A 26 23.23 -6.12 -2.42
CA THR A 26 24.39 -6.28 -1.52
C THR A 26 25.70 -6.03 -2.24
N LEU A 27 25.88 -6.67 -3.40
CA LEU A 27 27.09 -6.53 -4.21
C LEU A 27 27.27 -5.09 -4.70
N PHE A 28 26.18 -4.47 -5.13
CA PHE A 28 26.20 -3.08 -5.56
C PHE A 28 26.55 -2.11 -4.41
N ALA A 29 26.00 -2.34 -3.21
CA ALA A 29 26.33 -1.54 -2.02
C ALA A 29 27.82 -1.68 -1.63
N ALA A 30 28.38 -2.91 -1.73
CA ALA A 30 29.79 -3.16 -1.48
C ALA A 30 30.69 -2.47 -2.52
N ALA A 31 30.33 -2.59 -3.81
CA ALA A 31 31.04 -1.93 -4.89
C ALA A 31 31.06 -0.39 -4.73
N LEU A 32 29.91 0.22 -4.40
CA LEU A 32 29.80 1.65 -4.14
C LEU A 32 30.63 2.10 -2.91
N LYS A 33 30.64 1.28 -1.85
CA LYS A 33 31.47 1.58 -0.68
C LYS A 33 32.95 1.61 -1.06
N TRP A 34 33.39 0.57 -1.77
CA TRP A 34 34.78 0.50 -2.25
C TRP A 34 35.13 1.67 -3.18
N CYS A 35 34.27 2.04 -4.14
CA CYS A 35 34.48 3.17 -5.03
C CYS A 35 34.69 4.50 -4.27
N LYS A 36 33.98 4.72 -3.19
CA LYS A 36 34.10 5.93 -2.35
C LYS A 36 35.45 6.06 -1.64
N GLU A 37 36.13 4.94 -1.42
CA GLU A 37 37.43 4.89 -0.77
C GLU A 37 38.60 5.11 -1.77
N GLN A 38 38.30 5.08 -3.09
CA GLN A 38 39.33 5.27 -4.11
C GLN A 38 39.59 6.77 -4.36
N LYS A 39 40.87 7.12 -4.51
CA LYS A 39 41.29 8.48 -4.84
C LYS A 39 41.38 8.72 -6.35
N GLU A 40 41.49 7.65 -7.13
CA GLU A 40 41.63 7.68 -8.58
C GLU A 40 40.38 7.03 -9.23
N GLN A 41 40.15 7.44 -10.48
CA GLN A 41 39.06 6.84 -11.27
C GLN A 41 39.40 5.37 -11.60
N LYS A 42 38.50 4.45 -11.23
CA LYS A 42 38.62 3.01 -11.49
C LYS A 42 37.37 2.50 -12.22
N LYS A 43 37.56 1.50 -13.07
CA LYS A 43 36.45 0.73 -13.63
C LYS A 43 36.12 -0.39 -12.64
N VAL A 44 34.86 -0.44 -12.20
CA VAL A 44 34.37 -1.43 -11.25
C VAL A 44 33.27 -2.24 -11.90
N VAL A 45 33.40 -3.55 -11.83
CA VAL A 45 32.41 -4.52 -12.34
C VAL A 45 31.77 -5.25 -11.15
N THR A 46 30.46 -5.37 -11.17
CA THR A 46 29.72 -6.16 -10.20
C THR A 46 28.70 -7.05 -10.90
N LEU A 47 28.14 -8.02 -10.18
CA LEU A 47 27.24 -9.02 -10.75
C LEU A 47 25.80 -8.75 -10.30
N ILE A 48 24.85 -8.99 -11.21
CA ILE A 48 23.43 -9.13 -10.92
C ILE A 48 23.12 -10.62 -10.92
N CYS A 49 23.11 -11.23 -9.71
CA CYS A 49 23.07 -12.67 -9.53
C CYS A 49 21.72 -13.27 -9.90
N ASP A 50 20.63 -12.54 -9.69
CA ASP A 50 19.27 -13.00 -9.93
C ASP A 50 18.32 -11.83 -10.25
N THR A 51 17.15 -12.18 -10.80
CA THR A 51 16.09 -11.21 -11.07
C THR A 51 15.29 -10.88 -9.79
N GLY A 52 14.76 -9.65 -9.73
CA GLY A 52 13.90 -9.17 -8.66
C GLY A 52 12.51 -9.80 -8.62
N ASN A 53 12.08 -10.54 -9.65
CA ASN A 53 10.73 -11.11 -9.73
C ASN A 53 10.34 -11.95 -8.50
N LYS A 54 11.28 -12.68 -7.90
CA LYS A 54 11.07 -13.46 -6.68
C LYS A 54 10.87 -12.61 -5.42
N TYR A 55 11.08 -11.30 -5.51
CA TYR A 55 11.07 -10.39 -4.37
C TYR A 55 10.03 -9.28 -4.50
N LEU A 56 9.13 -9.35 -5.50
CA LEU A 56 8.09 -8.34 -5.74
C LEU A 56 7.18 -8.15 -4.52
N SER A 57 6.77 -9.24 -3.88
CA SER A 57 5.96 -9.23 -2.65
C SER A 57 6.74 -8.89 -1.38
N LYS A 58 8.06 -8.72 -1.46
CA LYS A 58 8.95 -8.45 -0.30
C LYS A 58 9.76 -7.18 -0.50
N ALA A 59 10.95 -7.29 -1.11
CA ALA A 59 11.91 -6.19 -1.22
C ALA A 59 11.41 -5.01 -2.09
N PHE A 60 10.44 -5.24 -2.96
CA PHE A 60 9.81 -4.21 -3.80
C PHE A 60 8.39 -3.85 -3.36
N ASN A 61 7.91 -4.41 -2.27
CA ASN A 61 6.62 -4.09 -1.67
C ASN A 61 6.82 -3.15 -0.47
N GLY A 62 6.29 -1.92 -0.57
CA GLY A 62 6.42 -0.88 0.46
C GLY A 62 5.82 -1.32 1.79
N LYS A 63 4.66 -2.00 1.76
CA LYS A 63 4.00 -2.55 2.94
C LYS A 63 4.89 -3.57 3.67
N TRP A 64 5.46 -4.52 2.93
CA TRP A 64 6.36 -5.51 3.50
C TRP A 64 7.63 -4.86 4.08
N LEU A 65 8.19 -3.85 3.40
CA LEU A 65 9.35 -3.11 3.88
C LEU A 65 9.06 -2.36 5.18
N ALA A 66 7.90 -1.73 5.26
CA ALA A 66 7.45 -1.03 6.47
C ALA A 66 7.23 -2.01 7.64
N GLN A 67 6.58 -3.14 7.41
CA GLN A 67 6.34 -4.19 8.41
C GLN A 67 7.62 -4.85 8.95
N ASN A 68 8.72 -4.79 8.19
CA ASN A 68 10.01 -5.38 8.57
C ASN A 68 11.07 -4.34 8.97
N ASP A 69 10.67 -3.12 9.29
CA ASP A 69 11.55 -2.02 9.72
C ASP A 69 12.72 -1.71 8.75
N LEU A 70 12.46 -1.84 7.45
CA LEU A 70 13.47 -1.75 6.43
C LEU A 70 13.46 -0.43 5.65
N VAL A 71 12.54 0.46 5.97
CA VAL A 71 12.47 1.87 5.54
C VAL A 71 12.82 2.79 6.71
N ASN A 72 13.34 3.97 6.42
CA ASN A 72 13.53 4.98 7.46
C ASN A 72 12.15 5.46 7.91
N PHE A 73 11.87 5.27 9.18
CA PHE A 73 10.66 5.70 9.82
C PHE A 73 10.97 6.91 10.69
N ASN A 74 10.48 8.07 10.28
CA ASN A 74 10.55 9.32 11.05
C ASN A 74 9.11 9.84 11.18
N PRO A 75 8.36 9.38 12.22
CA PRO A 75 6.94 9.64 12.35
C PRO A 75 6.67 11.13 12.57
N LYS A 76 5.67 11.66 11.87
CA LYS A 76 5.15 13.01 12.05
C LYS A 76 4.00 13.04 13.06
N GLY A 77 3.45 11.87 13.42
CA GLY A 77 2.30 11.73 14.32
C GLY A 77 0.95 11.89 13.64
N THR A 78 0.91 11.87 12.32
CA THR A 78 -0.30 11.98 11.49
C THR A 78 -0.68 10.65 10.87
N LEU A 79 -1.85 10.58 10.22
CA LEU A 79 -2.29 9.37 9.52
C LEU A 79 -1.42 9.02 8.31
N GLU A 80 -0.66 9.99 7.78
CA GLU A 80 0.33 9.74 6.73
C GLU A 80 1.35 8.67 7.15
N ASP A 81 1.73 8.64 8.43
CA ASP A 81 2.70 7.66 8.95
C ASP A 81 2.14 6.24 9.04
N VAL A 82 0.83 6.10 9.20
CA VAL A 82 0.11 4.81 9.30
C VAL A 82 -0.30 4.32 7.93
N LEU A 83 -0.46 5.23 6.96
CA LEU A 83 -0.95 4.93 5.63
C LEU A 83 0.07 4.08 4.86
N VAL A 84 -0.22 2.79 4.74
CA VAL A 84 0.63 1.81 4.05
C VAL A 84 0.10 1.51 2.66
N SER A 85 -1.22 1.47 2.49
CA SER A 85 -1.87 1.22 1.20
C SER A 85 -2.27 2.54 0.54
N ARG A 86 -1.43 3.03 -0.37
CA ARG A 86 -1.61 4.31 -1.08
C ARG A 86 -2.15 4.09 -2.49
N PHE A 87 -3.06 4.95 -2.89
CA PHE A 87 -3.67 4.89 -4.23
C PHE A 87 -2.67 5.26 -5.34
N ASP A 88 -1.84 6.27 -5.13
CA ASP A 88 -0.81 6.72 -6.06
C ASP A 88 0.27 5.66 -6.35
N MET A 89 0.41 4.65 -5.45
CA MET A 89 1.33 3.53 -5.61
C MET A 89 0.67 2.25 -6.17
N ASN A 90 -0.60 2.32 -6.59
CA ASN A 90 -1.41 1.17 -7.02
C ASN A 90 -1.52 0.04 -5.97
N GLU A 91 -1.48 0.40 -4.68
CA GLU A 91 -1.57 -0.56 -3.57
C GLU A 91 -3.00 -0.73 -3.06
N VAL A 92 -3.93 0.09 -3.54
CA VAL A 92 -5.35 0.02 -3.19
C VAL A 92 -6.14 -0.72 -4.26
N ILE A 93 -6.89 -1.72 -3.83
CA ILE A 93 -7.84 -2.43 -4.67
C ILE A 93 -9.15 -1.67 -4.65
N TYR A 94 -9.68 -1.33 -5.80
CA TYR A 94 -10.89 -0.53 -5.98
C TYR A 94 -11.75 -1.04 -7.14
N VAL A 95 -12.96 -0.55 -7.22
CA VAL A 95 -13.89 -0.78 -8.34
C VAL A 95 -14.41 0.54 -8.89
N LYS A 96 -14.97 0.50 -10.09
CA LYS A 96 -15.58 1.67 -10.73
C LYS A 96 -17.10 1.63 -10.60
N PRO A 97 -17.80 2.78 -10.67
CA PRO A 97 -19.26 2.83 -10.59
C PRO A 97 -19.97 1.99 -11.66
N ASP A 98 -19.39 1.88 -12.86
CA ASP A 98 -19.93 1.12 -13.98
C ASP A 98 -19.55 -0.37 -13.98
N ASP A 99 -18.67 -0.82 -13.10
CA ASP A 99 -18.35 -2.22 -12.92
C ASP A 99 -19.60 -2.96 -12.38
N SER A 100 -19.72 -4.27 -12.68
CA SER A 100 -20.79 -5.11 -12.15
C SER A 100 -20.48 -5.60 -10.72
N LEU A 101 -21.50 -6.04 -10.00
CA LEU A 101 -21.32 -6.67 -8.69
C LEU A 101 -20.47 -7.94 -8.75
N LEU A 102 -20.45 -8.65 -9.89
CA LEU A 102 -19.55 -9.78 -10.12
C LEU A 102 -18.09 -9.37 -10.07
N VAL A 103 -17.75 -8.22 -10.64
CA VAL A 103 -16.37 -7.67 -10.59
C VAL A 103 -16.00 -7.33 -9.14
N ALA A 104 -16.91 -6.72 -8.37
CA ALA A 104 -16.67 -6.43 -6.97
C ALA A 104 -16.46 -7.72 -6.16
N PHE A 105 -17.33 -8.72 -6.31
CA PHE A 105 -17.22 -10.01 -5.66
C PHE A 105 -15.88 -10.70 -5.96
N ASN A 106 -15.50 -10.79 -7.23
CA ASN A 106 -14.23 -11.42 -7.62
C ASN A 106 -13.03 -10.69 -7.01
N ARG A 107 -13.00 -9.35 -7.04
CA ARG A 107 -11.91 -8.57 -6.44
C ARG A 107 -11.84 -8.71 -4.92
N MET A 108 -13.00 -8.78 -4.23
CA MET A 108 -13.05 -9.05 -2.79
C MET A 108 -12.48 -10.44 -2.48
N ASN A 109 -12.92 -11.46 -3.22
CA ASN A 109 -12.48 -12.84 -3.03
C ASN A 109 -10.99 -13.05 -3.35
N ASP A 110 -10.51 -12.51 -4.48
CA ASP A 110 -9.10 -12.65 -4.90
C ASP A 110 -8.11 -11.96 -3.96
N SER A 111 -8.58 -10.94 -3.24
CA SER A 111 -7.75 -10.10 -2.38
C SER A 111 -8.00 -10.28 -0.89
N ASP A 112 -8.92 -11.18 -0.53
CA ASP A 112 -9.32 -11.47 0.86
C ASP A 112 -9.73 -10.19 1.62
N VAL A 113 -10.60 -9.38 0.99
CA VAL A 113 -11.15 -8.14 1.55
C VAL A 113 -12.66 -8.14 1.48
N SER A 114 -13.33 -7.61 2.51
CA SER A 114 -14.80 -7.58 2.63
C SER A 114 -15.45 -6.29 2.13
N GLN A 115 -14.65 -5.33 1.65
CA GLN A 115 -15.15 -4.06 1.15
C GLN A 115 -14.16 -3.41 0.20
N LEU A 116 -14.68 -2.64 -0.76
CA LEU A 116 -13.89 -1.95 -1.77
C LEU A 116 -14.33 -0.49 -1.89
N PRO A 117 -13.38 0.45 -2.00
CA PRO A 117 -13.70 1.81 -2.43
C PRO A 117 -14.16 1.82 -3.89
N VAL A 118 -15.15 2.65 -4.17
CA VAL A 118 -15.66 2.88 -5.53
C VAL A 118 -15.12 4.21 -6.01
N LEU A 119 -14.27 4.17 -7.04
CA LEU A 119 -13.60 5.35 -7.57
C LEU A 119 -14.11 5.69 -8.96
N ASP A 120 -14.47 6.96 -9.17
CA ASP A 120 -14.62 7.54 -10.51
C ASP A 120 -13.36 8.37 -10.80
N LYS A 121 -12.49 7.84 -11.66
CA LYS A 121 -11.12 8.33 -11.86
C LYS A 121 -10.33 8.28 -10.55
N GLU A 122 -10.03 9.44 -9.95
CA GLU A 122 -9.31 9.56 -8.66
C GLU A 122 -10.25 9.97 -7.51
N ASN A 123 -11.55 10.15 -7.78
CA ASN A 123 -12.50 10.59 -6.78
C ASN A 123 -13.22 9.40 -6.15
N LEU A 124 -13.24 9.36 -4.84
CA LEU A 124 -14.04 8.39 -4.10
C LEU A 124 -15.51 8.78 -4.18
N VAL A 125 -16.34 7.92 -4.78
CA VAL A 125 -17.78 8.16 -4.97
C VAL A 125 -18.66 7.24 -4.13
N GLY A 126 -18.08 6.20 -3.53
CA GLY A 126 -18.83 5.27 -2.67
C GLY A 126 -17.95 4.15 -2.11
N ILE A 127 -18.60 3.26 -1.36
CA ILE A 127 -18.04 2.00 -0.87
C ILE A 127 -19.02 0.89 -1.22
N ILE A 128 -18.51 -0.27 -1.60
CA ILE A 128 -19.27 -1.51 -1.77
C ILE A 128 -18.75 -2.56 -0.80
N THR A 129 -19.65 -3.26 -0.10
CA THR A 129 -19.32 -4.29 0.88
C THR A 129 -19.87 -5.64 0.47
N GLU A 130 -19.36 -6.74 1.09
CA GLU A 130 -19.92 -8.08 0.92
C GLU A 130 -21.42 -8.12 1.24
N ASP A 131 -21.85 -7.42 2.31
CA ASP A 131 -23.26 -7.33 2.69
C ASP A 131 -24.11 -6.67 1.61
N ASP A 132 -23.59 -5.66 0.92
CA ASP A 132 -24.30 -4.99 -0.17
C ASP A 132 -24.50 -5.94 -1.36
N VAL A 133 -23.48 -6.73 -1.70
CA VAL A 133 -23.54 -7.75 -2.73
C VAL A 133 -24.53 -8.86 -2.34
N LEU A 134 -24.40 -9.37 -1.10
CA LEU A 134 -25.27 -10.43 -0.58
C LEU A 134 -26.75 -10.00 -0.56
N ASN A 135 -27.05 -8.81 -0.05
CA ASN A 135 -28.40 -8.26 -0.02
C ASN A 135 -29.00 -8.11 -1.42
N ASN A 136 -28.18 -7.64 -2.38
CA ASN A 136 -28.65 -7.53 -3.77
C ASN A 136 -29.04 -8.91 -4.35
N CYS A 137 -28.20 -9.93 -4.15
CA CYS A 137 -28.46 -11.28 -4.63
C CYS A 137 -29.66 -11.91 -3.92
N SER A 138 -29.81 -11.71 -2.60
CA SER A 138 -30.92 -12.25 -1.79
C SER A 138 -32.27 -11.65 -2.20
N ASN A 139 -32.29 -10.43 -2.72
CA ASN A 139 -33.48 -9.76 -3.25
C ASN A 139 -33.83 -10.17 -4.69
N GLY A 140 -33.17 -11.20 -5.25
CA GLY A 140 -33.45 -11.73 -6.58
C GLY A 140 -32.81 -10.94 -7.72
N HIS A 141 -31.93 -9.97 -7.41
CA HIS A 141 -31.13 -9.27 -8.40
C HIS A 141 -29.83 -10.05 -8.64
N GLY A 142 -29.44 -10.20 -9.91
CA GLY A 142 -28.21 -10.91 -10.28
C GLY A 142 -26.95 -10.10 -10.03
N PHE A 143 -25.79 -10.72 -10.30
CA PHE A 143 -24.46 -10.09 -10.20
C PHE A 143 -24.18 -9.08 -11.32
N ASP A 144 -25.02 -8.99 -12.34
CA ASP A 144 -24.82 -8.08 -13.49
C ASP A 144 -25.16 -6.61 -13.19
N ARG A 145 -25.79 -6.35 -12.03
CA ARG A 145 -26.16 -5.00 -11.62
C ARG A 145 -24.93 -4.13 -11.43
N LYS A 146 -25.03 -2.85 -11.81
CA LYS A 146 -23.95 -1.89 -11.65
C LYS A 146 -23.70 -1.55 -10.17
N ILE A 147 -22.45 -1.37 -9.82
CA ILE A 147 -22.02 -0.98 -8.47
C ILE A 147 -22.64 0.36 -8.07
N SER A 148 -22.76 1.31 -8.99
CA SER A 148 -23.37 2.65 -8.76
C SER A 148 -24.79 2.61 -8.22
N GLU A 149 -25.51 1.51 -8.44
CA GLU A 149 -26.90 1.31 -7.97
C GLU A 149 -26.98 0.73 -6.56
N THR A 150 -25.89 0.10 -6.09
CA THR A 150 -25.86 -0.66 -4.83
C THR A 150 -24.90 -0.04 -3.80
N MET A 151 -23.85 0.67 -4.26
CA MET A 151 -22.83 1.24 -3.37
C MET A 151 -23.40 2.21 -2.35
N LYS A 152 -22.80 2.25 -1.17
CA LYS A 152 -23.07 3.25 -0.14
C LYS A 152 -22.34 4.54 -0.47
N LYS A 153 -23.09 5.64 -0.62
CA LYS A 153 -22.54 6.99 -0.89
C LYS A 153 -22.25 7.77 0.40
N ASN A 154 -22.85 7.32 1.51
CA ASN A 154 -22.68 7.99 2.81
C ASN A 154 -21.68 7.17 3.63
N PHE A 155 -20.43 7.58 3.64
CA PHE A 155 -19.34 6.95 4.38
C PHE A 155 -18.55 8.02 5.16
N LYS A 156 -18.02 7.61 6.32
CA LYS A 156 -17.11 8.45 7.09
C LYS A 156 -15.70 8.31 6.53
N ASN A 157 -14.97 9.39 6.50
CA ASN A 157 -13.57 9.47 6.11
C ASN A 157 -12.76 10.23 7.15
N LEU A 158 -11.46 10.11 7.08
CA LEU A 158 -10.49 10.88 7.84
C LEU A 158 -9.56 11.61 6.86
N ASN A 159 -8.95 12.68 7.33
CA ASN A 159 -7.97 13.43 6.55
C ASN A 159 -6.56 12.89 6.84
N VAL A 160 -5.67 13.01 5.89
CA VAL A 160 -4.27 12.56 6.02
C VAL A 160 -3.55 13.23 7.20
N ASP A 161 -3.92 14.46 7.52
CA ASP A 161 -3.37 15.25 8.63
C ASP A 161 -4.06 15.02 9.98
N ASP A 162 -5.11 14.19 10.03
CA ASP A 162 -5.80 13.86 11.28
C ASP A 162 -4.86 13.11 12.24
N SER A 163 -5.19 13.18 13.54
CA SER A 163 -4.38 12.57 14.58
C SER A 163 -4.61 11.07 14.72
N LEU A 164 -3.64 10.37 15.31
CA LEU A 164 -3.76 8.96 15.66
C LEU A 164 -4.93 8.67 16.61
N ASP A 165 -5.21 9.58 17.54
CA ASP A 165 -6.33 9.43 18.50
C ASP A 165 -7.67 9.41 17.76
N GLN A 166 -7.85 10.26 16.75
CA GLN A 166 -9.04 10.26 15.90
C GLN A 166 -9.18 8.94 15.13
N LEU A 167 -8.08 8.36 14.64
CA LEU A 167 -8.10 7.04 13.99
C LEU A 167 -8.46 5.93 14.97
N ILE A 168 -7.91 5.95 16.18
CA ILE A 168 -8.23 4.98 17.23
C ILE A 168 -9.72 5.04 17.59
N ASP A 169 -10.26 6.24 17.77
CA ASP A 169 -11.69 6.44 18.05
C ASP A 169 -12.57 5.97 16.87
N TYR A 170 -12.14 6.26 15.65
CA TYR A 170 -12.82 5.79 14.45
C TYR A 170 -12.91 4.27 14.38
N PHE A 171 -11.85 3.56 14.76
CA PHE A 171 -11.78 2.10 14.74
C PHE A 171 -12.57 1.39 15.86
N LYS A 172 -13.16 2.14 16.82
CA LYS A 172 -14.11 1.56 17.80
C LYS A 172 -15.39 1.06 17.12
N THR A 173 -15.80 1.69 16.03
CA THR A 173 -17.06 1.38 15.32
C THR A 173 -16.87 0.95 13.87
N ASN A 174 -15.67 1.09 13.31
CA ASN A 174 -15.37 0.80 11.91
C ASN A 174 -14.17 -0.16 11.80
N SER A 175 -14.09 -0.90 10.71
CA SER A 175 -12.98 -1.84 10.44
C SER A 175 -11.94 -1.30 9.47
N LEU A 176 -12.31 -0.30 8.66
CA LEU A 176 -11.47 0.29 7.62
C LEU A 176 -11.67 1.81 7.64
N ALA A 177 -10.59 2.58 7.59
CA ALA A 177 -10.61 4.03 7.47
C ALA A 177 -10.21 4.44 6.05
N ILE A 178 -11.03 5.28 5.44
CA ILE A 178 -10.76 5.92 4.16
C ILE A 178 -10.04 7.23 4.44
N ILE A 179 -8.92 7.43 3.76
CA ILE A 179 -8.08 8.61 3.95
C ILE A 179 -8.16 9.50 2.72
N LEU A 180 -8.46 10.75 2.97
CA LEU A 180 -8.50 11.80 1.96
C LEU A 180 -7.41 12.84 2.26
N ASP A 181 -6.94 13.50 1.20
CA ASP A 181 -6.18 14.75 1.26
C ASP A 181 -7.08 15.82 0.62
N ASP A 182 -7.64 16.70 1.42
CA ASP A 182 -8.77 17.55 1.07
C ASP A 182 -9.97 16.73 0.56
N LYS A 183 -10.10 16.55 -0.76
CA LYS A 183 -11.17 15.78 -1.41
C LYS A 183 -10.63 14.61 -2.25
N LYS A 184 -9.30 14.51 -2.38
CA LYS A 184 -8.67 13.45 -3.15
C LYS A 184 -8.52 12.18 -2.33
N PHE A 185 -8.82 11.07 -2.93
CA PHE A 185 -8.60 9.77 -2.32
C PHE A 185 -7.09 9.46 -2.27
N VAL A 186 -6.55 9.28 -1.08
CA VAL A 186 -5.13 8.98 -0.85
C VAL A 186 -4.92 7.49 -0.61
N GLY A 187 -5.81 6.86 0.14
CA GLY A 187 -5.70 5.45 0.43
C GLY A 187 -6.60 4.98 1.56
N ILE A 188 -6.28 3.82 2.09
CA ILE A 188 -7.01 3.18 3.18
C ILE A 188 -6.06 2.78 4.30
N ILE A 189 -6.58 2.81 5.54
CA ILE A 189 -5.92 2.29 6.73
C ILE A 189 -6.83 1.23 7.35
N THR A 190 -6.24 0.10 7.72
CA THR A 190 -6.91 -0.98 8.46
C THR A 190 -6.40 -1.04 9.90
N LYS A 191 -7.13 -1.77 10.77
CA LYS A 191 -6.68 -1.99 12.17
C LYS A 191 -5.30 -2.63 12.25
N ILE A 192 -4.95 -3.50 11.30
CA ILE A 192 -3.63 -4.15 11.28
C ILE A 192 -2.51 -3.17 10.91
N ASP A 193 -2.80 -2.17 10.06
CA ASP A 193 -1.81 -1.13 9.72
C ASP A 193 -1.52 -0.25 10.93
N LEU A 194 -2.55 0.11 11.70
CA LEU A 194 -2.38 0.84 12.96
C LEU A 194 -1.57 0.03 13.99
N LEU A 195 -1.88 -1.26 14.16
CA LEU A 195 -1.11 -2.13 15.07
C LEU A 195 0.36 -2.25 14.64
N ALA A 196 0.62 -2.36 13.34
CA ALA A 196 1.97 -2.38 12.80
C ALA A 196 2.73 -1.06 13.05
N TYR A 197 2.02 0.07 12.97
CA TYR A 197 2.56 1.39 13.34
C TYR A 197 2.92 1.47 14.83
N LEU A 198 1.98 1.13 15.71
CA LEU A 198 2.17 1.17 17.17
C LEU A 198 3.32 0.26 17.62
N LYS A 199 3.44 -0.93 17.01
CA LYS A 199 4.58 -1.83 17.27
C LYS A 199 5.91 -1.16 16.93
N ARG A 200 6.00 -0.44 15.81
CA ARG A 200 7.23 0.24 15.39
C ARG A 200 7.61 1.41 16.29
N THR A 201 6.63 2.17 16.77
CA THR A 201 6.87 3.31 17.66
C THR A 201 7.26 2.86 19.05
N ASN A 202 6.66 1.80 19.61
CA ASN A 202 6.98 1.27 20.94
C ASN A 202 8.34 0.54 21.01
N ILE A 203 8.91 0.10 19.89
CA ILE A 203 10.24 -0.54 19.87
C ILE A 203 11.36 0.51 19.78
N ASN A 204 11.06 1.72 19.31
CA ASN A 204 12.04 2.79 19.13
C ASN A 204 11.98 3.87 20.24
N GLY A 205 11.17 3.69 21.26
CA GLY A 205 11.11 4.45 22.53
C GLY A 205 11.64 3.60 23.67
#